data_83cf593b0a5f8b4bbd6d266f64c0f025
#
_entry.id   83cf593b0a5f8b4bbd6d266f64c0f025
#
_cell.length_a   1.000
_cell.length_b   1.000
_cell.length_c   1.000
_cell.angle_alpha   90.00
_cell.angle_beta   90.00
_cell.angle_gamma   90.00
#
_symmetry.space_group_name_H-M   'P 1'
#
loop_
_entity.id
_entity.type
_entity.pdbx_description
1 polymer ?
#
loop_
_entity_poly.entity_id
_entity_poly.type
_entity_poly.pdbx_seq_one_letter_code
_entity_poly.pdbx_strand_id
1 'polypeptide(L)' 'MEKGIVLELLESLPHLLKLPSKQIWFDFDEEADVLYVSFERPQGATDSELTEDGILMRYRGDQLVGVTILNVKKRVASAT' A
#
# COMPACT_ATOMS: atom_id res chain seq x y z
N MET A 1 -11.89 -20.89 -6.01
CA MET A 1 -11.01 -20.04 -5.22
C MET A 1 -10.12 -19.15 -6.09
N GLU A 2 -9.44 -19.72 -7.07
CA GLU A 2 -8.58 -18.95 -7.96
C GLU A 2 -9.35 -17.92 -8.78
N LYS A 3 -10.57 -18.26 -9.19
CA LYS A 3 -11.42 -17.33 -9.92
C LYS A 3 -11.79 -16.11 -9.07
N GLY A 4 -12.00 -16.33 -7.77
CA GLY A 4 -12.29 -15.23 -6.85
C GLY A 4 -11.14 -14.25 -6.74
N ILE A 5 -9.91 -14.77 -6.67
CA ILE A 5 -8.69 -13.97 -6.62
C ILE A 5 -8.53 -13.16 -7.91
N VAL A 6 -8.77 -13.79 -9.05
CA VAL A 6 -8.67 -13.11 -10.35
C VAL A 6 -9.71 -12.00 -10.47
N LEU A 7 -10.95 -12.27 -10.03
CA LEU A 7 -12.00 -11.26 -10.07
C LEU A 7 -11.67 -10.06 -9.19
N GLU A 8 -11.14 -10.31 -8.00
CA GLU A 8 -10.71 -9.22 -7.10
C GLU A 8 -9.63 -8.38 -7.76
N LEU A 9 -8.65 -9.03 -8.39
CA LEU A 9 -7.59 -8.31 -9.08
C LEU A 9 -8.15 -7.48 -10.23
N LEU A 10 -9.06 -8.04 -11.03
CA LEU A 10 -9.67 -7.31 -12.14
C LEU A 10 -10.45 -6.09 -11.67
N GLU A 11 -11.18 -6.24 -10.57
CA GLU A 11 -11.93 -5.12 -9.99
C GLU A 11 -11.00 -4.01 -9.48
N SER A 12 -9.77 -4.37 -9.10
CA SER A 12 -8.78 -3.44 -8.60
C SER A 12 -8.06 -2.67 -9.69
N LEU A 13 -8.13 -3.12 -10.95
CA LEU A 13 -7.35 -2.53 -12.04
C LEU A 13 -7.51 -1.01 -12.18
N PRO A 14 -8.73 -0.44 -12.13
CA PRO A 14 -8.88 1.01 -12.24
C PRO A 14 -8.10 1.78 -11.17
N HIS A 15 -7.97 1.19 -9.99
CA HIS A 15 -7.24 1.81 -8.89
C HIS A 15 -5.74 1.61 -9.04
N LEU A 16 -5.32 0.42 -9.43
CA LEU A 16 -3.90 0.10 -9.61
C LEU A 16 -3.24 0.96 -10.68
N LEU A 17 -3.97 1.24 -11.77
CA LEU A 17 -3.45 2.04 -12.87
C LEU A 17 -3.23 3.51 -12.51
N LYS A 18 -3.84 3.97 -11.42
CA LYS A 18 -3.68 5.34 -10.93
C LYS A 18 -2.47 5.51 -10.02
N LEU A 19 -1.84 4.41 -9.62
CA LEU A 19 -0.69 4.48 -8.73
C LEU A 19 0.53 5.05 -9.45
N PRO A 20 1.48 5.65 -8.70
CA PRO A 20 2.55 6.44 -9.31
C PRO A 20 3.64 5.63 -9.99
N SER A 21 3.59 4.31 -9.94
CA SER A 21 4.63 3.46 -10.51
C SER A 21 4.02 2.29 -11.26
N LYS A 22 4.77 1.79 -12.25
CA LYS A 22 4.39 0.59 -13.01
C LYS A 22 4.74 -0.68 -12.28
N GLN A 23 5.58 -0.60 -11.27
CA GLN A 23 5.96 -1.74 -10.42
C GLN A 23 5.60 -1.41 -8.98
N ILE A 24 4.94 -2.36 -8.32
CA ILE A 24 4.48 -2.17 -6.95
C ILE A 24 4.78 -3.44 -6.18
N TRP A 25 5.36 -3.27 -5.00
CA TRP A 25 5.64 -4.38 -4.08
C TRP A 25 4.72 -4.26 -2.88
N PHE A 26 4.05 -5.36 -2.53
CA PHE A 26 3.19 -5.44 -1.36
C PHE A 26 3.76 -6.46 -0.39
N ASP A 27 3.96 -6.06 0.85
CA ASP A 27 4.38 -6.94 1.93
C ASP A 27 3.42 -6.75 3.10
N PHE A 28 2.74 -7.81 3.50
CA PHE A 28 1.81 -7.75 4.62
C PHE A 28 2.36 -8.50 5.82
N ASP A 29 2.52 -7.79 6.94
CA ASP A 29 2.93 -8.37 8.21
C ASP A 29 1.66 -8.64 9.02
N GLU A 30 1.25 -9.91 9.08
CA GLU A 30 0.03 -10.30 9.78
C GLU A 30 0.08 -10.06 11.28
N GLU A 31 1.23 -10.29 11.90
CA GLU A 31 1.38 -10.11 13.35
C GLU A 31 1.26 -8.65 13.74
N ALA A 32 1.90 -7.79 13.02
CA ALA A 32 1.86 -6.35 13.27
C ALA A 32 0.61 -5.69 12.69
N ASP A 33 -0.09 -6.37 11.79
CA ASP A 33 -1.24 -5.84 11.05
C ASP A 33 -0.87 -4.60 10.25
N VAL A 34 0.24 -4.70 9.54
CA VAL A 34 0.80 -3.59 8.76
C VAL A 34 1.02 -4.02 7.32
N LEU A 35 0.56 -3.20 6.39
CA LEU A 35 0.81 -3.41 4.97
C LEU A 35 1.85 -2.40 4.49
N TYR A 36 2.92 -2.92 3.89
CA TYR A 36 3.96 -2.11 3.28
C TYR A 36 3.75 -2.11 1.77
N VAL A 37 3.61 -0.93 1.19
CA VAL A 37 3.49 -0.75 -0.25
C VAL A 37 4.69 0.04 -0.73
N SER A 38 5.45 -0.51 -1.66
CA SER A 38 6.63 0.16 -2.22
C SER A 38 6.44 0.41 -3.70
N PHE A 39 6.73 1.62 -4.14
CA PHE A 39 6.68 1.99 -5.56
C PHE A 39 8.06 1.98 -6.18
N GLU A 40 9.10 1.91 -5.35
CA GLU A 40 10.48 1.74 -5.77
C GLU A 40 11.19 0.79 -4.81
N ARG A 41 12.12 0.01 -5.33
CA ARG A 41 12.86 -0.94 -4.52
C ARG A 41 14.34 -0.95 -4.92
N PRO A 42 15.24 -0.53 -4.00
CA PRO A 42 14.94 -0.02 -2.65
C PRO A 42 14.25 1.34 -2.70
N GLN A 43 13.50 1.66 -1.65
CA GLN A 43 12.77 2.94 -1.61
C GLN A 43 13.69 4.16 -1.59
N GLY A 44 14.79 4.06 -0.85
CA GLY A 44 15.72 5.19 -0.71
C GLY A 44 15.04 6.42 -0.11
N ALA A 45 14.04 6.21 0.75
CA ALA A 45 13.27 7.31 1.32
C ALA A 45 14.16 8.22 2.19
N THR A 46 14.01 9.54 2.00
CA THR A 46 14.73 10.52 2.78
C THR A 46 13.84 11.22 3.80
N ASP A 47 12.53 11.09 3.64
CA ASP A 47 11.54 11.74 4.49
C ASP A 47 10.33 10.86 4.70
N SER A 48 9.62 11.07 5.80
CA SER A 48 8.39 10.34 6.11
C SER A 48 7.39 11.28 6.76
N GLU A 49 6.12 11.05 6.46
CA GLU A 49 5.04 11.81 7.04
C GLU A 49 3.95 10.86 7.52
N LEU A 50 3.64 10.90 8.81
CA LEU A 50 2.58 10.07 9.39
C LEU A 50 1.29 10.86 9.47
N THR A 51 0.23 10.32 8.87
CA THR A 51 -1.08 10.94 8.93
C THR A 51 -1.80 10.58 10.23
N GLU A 52 -2.85 11.33 10.56
CA GLU A 52 -3.69 11.03 11.71
C GLU A 52 -4.37 9.67 11.61
N ASP A 53 -4.58 9.20 10.38
CA ASP A 53 -5.23 7.93 10.10
C ASP A 53 -4.29 6.72 10.23
N GLY A 54 -3.03 6.93 10.59
CA GLY A 54 -2.08 5.84 10.73
C GLY A 54 -1.50 5.37 9.41
N ILE A 55 -1.33 6.28 8.46
CA ILE A 55 -0.69 6.00 7.19
C ILE A 55 0.63 6.74 7.15
N LEU A 56 1.73 5.99 6.97
CA LEU A 56 3.06 6.56 6.87
C LEU A 56 3.43 6.69 5.40
N MET A 57 3.55 7.93 4.94
CA MET A 57 3.95 8.20 3.56
C MET A 57 5.45 8.42 3.52
N ARG A 58 6.12 7.73 2.60
CA ARG A 58 7.58 7.78 2.50
C ARG A 58 7.97 8.46 1.20
N TYR A 59 8.86 9.43 1.31
CA TYR A 59 9.28 10.26 0.18
C TYR A 59 10.78 10.21 -0.05
N ARG A 60 11.17 10.33 -1.31
CA ARG A 60 12.53 10.66 -1.70
C ARG A 60 12.45 12.02 -2.38
N GLY A 61 12.82 13.08 -1.65
CA GLY A 61 12.54 14.43 -2.11
C GLY A 61 11.04 14.66 -2.17
N ASP A 62 10.54 15.01 -3.34
CA ASP A 62 9.10 15.24 -3.56
C ASP A 62 8.36 14.00 -4.08
N GLN A 63 9.09 12.92 -4.32
CA GLN A 63 8.51 11.72 -4.90
C GLN A 63 8.04 10.74 -3.83
N LEU A 64 6.78 10.32 -3.91
CA LEU A 64 6.24 9.28 -3.04
C LEU A 64 6.81 7.93 -3.47
N VAL A 65 7.58 7.28 -2.60
CA VAL A 65 8.23 6.01 -2.91
C VAL A 65 7.66 4.83 -2.15
N GLY A 66 6.84 5.08 -1.15
CA GLY A 66 6.22 4.01 -0.39
C GLY A 66 5.16 4.51 0.55
N VAL A 67 4.31 3.57 0.97
CA VAL A 67 3.24 3.83 1.93
C VAL A 67 3.19 2.66 2.90
N THR A 68 3.12 2.96 4.19
CA THR A 68 2.94 1.94 5.23
C THR A 68 1.58 2.18 5.87
N ILE A 69 0.73 1.17 5.85
CA ILE A 69 -0.64 1.27 6.35
C ILE A 69 -0.76 0.46 7.63
N LEU A 70 -1.11 1.15 8.72
CA LEU A 70 -1.27 0.52 10.02
C LEU A 70 -2.73 0.09 10.22
N ASN A 71 -2.93 -0.92 11.04
CA ASN A 71 -4.26 -1.42 11.42
C ASN A 71 -5.11 -1.83 10.21
N VAL A 72 -4.52 -2.62 9.33
CA VAL A 72 -5.14 -2.99 8.06
C VAL A 72 -6.46 -3.74 8.24
N LYS A 73 -6.50 -4.71 9.14
CA LYS A 73 -7.71 -5.51 9.36
C LYS A 73 -8.87 -4.67 9.86
N LYS A 74 -8.61 -3.70 10.72
CA LYS A 74 -9.62 -2.77 11.21
C LYS A 74 -10.21 -1.94 10.07
N ARG A 75 -9.35 -1.50 9.15
CA ARG A 75 -9.79 -0.67 8.03
C ARG A 75 -10.69 -1.46 7.09
N VAL A 76 -10.33 -2.70 6.80
CA VAL A 76 -11.12 -3.56 5.93
C VAL A 76 -12.47 -3.87 6.58
N ALA A 77 -12.47 -4.19 7.87
CA ALA A 77 -13.70 -4.48 8.60
C ALA A 77 -14.64 -3.26 8.61
N SER A 78 -14.09 -2.06 8.75
CA SER A 78 -14.88 -0.83 8.76
C SER A 78 -15.43 -0.49 7.37
N ALA A 79 -14.74 -0.92 6.31
CA ALA A 79 -15.14 -0.64 4.93
C ALA A 79 -16.27 -1.57 4.45
N THR A 80 -16.48 -2.67 5.14
CA THR A 80 -17.54 -3.63 4.80
C THR A 80 -18.74 -3.47 5.69
#